data_6d81ea553ac3ea056dda9b503a1f0a38
#
_entry.id   6d81ea553ac3ea056dda9b503a1f0a38
#
_cell.length_a   1.000
_cell.length_b   1.000
_cell.length_c   1.000
_cell.angle_alpha   90.00
_cell.angle_beta   90.00
_cell.angle_gamma   90.00
#
_symmetry.space_group_name_H-M   'P 1'
#
loop_
_entity.id
_entity.type
_entity.pdbx_description
1 polymer ?
#
loop_
_entity_poly.entity_id
_entity_poly.type
_entity_poly.pdbx_seq_one_letter_code
_entity_poly.pdbx_strand_id
1 'polypeptide(L)'
;MDTLAHTPTSATAPQQGSRAGSGGPTTGPHHLSAGLDIGGTKVEGVLLDAEGKILASETRPTIRGPEGVADTALAVLASMLSSIEATHKHCAGIGVGIPGLIDTSTGTVRNAVNLDVEELPLGQILESATLLPSTIDNDVNVAALGAVHALGVDGRAVYLNIGTGMAAALVSNGHLCQGATGAAGEIGHLPVNPAGRPCKCGQVGCIETMASGGAIAELWPSSELHPSDALLAAAELGDPEATQIFGGVADGIAQAIRVIFLTYDPDLVILGGGLRRLGG
;
A
#
# COMPACT_ATOMS: atom_id res chain seq x y z
N MET A 1 -43.39 28.07 -30.87
CA MET A 1 -44.01 27.64 -29.58
C MET A 1 -44.50 26.24 -29.81
N ASP A 2 -43.67 25.27 -29.64
CA ASP A 2 -44.06 23.84 -29.68
C ASP A 2 -43.32 23.11 -28.59
N THR A 3 -44.08 22.70 -27.60
CA THR A 3 -43.69 21.99 -26.40
C THR A 3 -43.55 20.51 -26.75
N LEU A 4 -42.33 19.98 -26.83
CA LEU A 4 -42.12 18.54 -26.96
C LEU A 4 -42.08 17.90 -25.55
N ALA A 5 -43.15 17.19 -25.23
CA ALA A 5 -43.24 16.34 -24.06
C ALA A 5 -42.48 15.01 -24.31
N HIS A 6 -41.45 14.73 -23.54
CA HIS A 6 -40.80 13.42 -23.49
C HIS A 6 -41.45 12.57 -22.40
N THR A 7 -42.09 11.49 -22.82
CA THR A 7 -42.58 10.40 -21.97
C THR A 7 -41.40 9.46 -21.59
N PRO A 8 -41.18 9.09 -20.32
CA PRO A 8 -40.15 8.11 -19.99
C PRO A 8 -40.67 6.70 -20.24
N THR A 9 -39.92 5.96 -21.04
CA THR A 9 -40.09 4.52 -21.29
C THR A 9 -39.65 3.75 -20.06
N SER A 10 -40.55 2.98 -19.46
CA SER A 10 -40.27 2.09 -18.33
C SER A 10 -39.39 0.93 -18.76
N ALA A 11 -38.15 0.88 -18.27
CA ALA A 11 -37.29 -0.28 -18.38
C ALA A 11 -37.60 -1.26 -17.24
N THR A 12 -38.07 -2.44 -17.62
CA THR A 12 -38.37 -3.56 -16.72
C THR A 12 -37.03 -4.13 -16.17
N ALA A 13 -36.91 -4.14 -14.85
CA ALA A 13 -35.78 -4.75 -14.17
C ALA A 13 -35.81 -6.29 -14.30
N PRO A 14 -34.67 -6.97 -14.48
CA PRO A 14 -34.60 -8.43 -14.45
C PRO A 14 -34.78 -8.93 -13.01
N GLN A 15 -35.69 -9.89 -12.83
CA GLN A 15 -35.94 -10.59 -11.57
C GLN A 15 -34.69 -11.37 -11.15
N GLN A 16 -34.16 -11.07 -9.97
CA GLN A 16 -33.16 -11.87 -9.29
C GLN A 16 -33.80 -13.18 -8.79
N GLY A 17 -33.44 -14.29 -9.44
CA GLY A 17 -33.75 -15.62 -8.96
C GLY A 17 -32.97 -15.95 -7.69
N SER A 18 -33.64 -16.07 -6.58
CA SER A 18 -33.14 -16.61 -5.33
C SER A 18 -32.71 -18.07 -5.52
N ARG A 19 -31.41 -18.35 -5.49
CA ARG A 19 -30.87 -19.69 -5.20
C ARG A 19 -30.16 -19.64 -3.87
N ALA A 20 -30.88 -19.95 -2.80
CA ALA A 20 -30.30 -20.41 -1.56
C ALA A 20 -29.66 -21.80 -1.81
N GLY A 21 -28.36 -21.83 -2.01
CA GLY A 21 -27.57 -23.06 -2.03
C GLY A 21 -26.88 -23.17 -0.67
N SER A 22 -27.35 -24.07 0.17
CA SER A 22 -26.65 -24.56 1.37
C SER A 22 -25.42 -25.36 0.91
N GLY A 23 -24.29 -24.66 0.67
CA GLY A 23 -23.00 -25.29 0.44
C GLY A 23 -22.29 -25.45 1.76
N GLY A 24 -22.12 -26.70 2.22
CA GLY A 24 -21.15 -27.02 3.26
C GLY A 24 -19.72 -26.68 2.82
N PRO A 25 -18.71 -26.76 3.71
CA PRO A 25 -17.35 -26.33 3.43
C PRO A 25 -16.83 -27.05 2.18
N THR A 26 -16.58 -26.29 1.11
CA THR A 26 -15.97 -26.80 -0.11
C THR A 26 -14.50 -27.08 0.18
N THR A 27 -14.17 -28.31 0.53
CA THR A 27 -12.80 -28.84 0.60
C THR A 27 -12.24 -29.06 -0.81
N GLY A 28 -12.08 -27.98 -1.57
CA GLY A 28 -11.35 -28.01 -2.83
C GLY A 28 -9.84 -27.80 -2.59
N PRO A 29 -8.97 -28.26 -3.50
CA PRO A 29 -7.52 -28.21 -3.29
C PRO A 29 -6.92 -26.79 -3.27
N HIS A 30 -7.63 -25.73 -3.60
CA HIS A 30 -7.11 -24.35 -3.68
C HIS A 30 -7.98 -23.38 -2.87
N HIS A 31 -7.81 -23.36 -1.56
CA HIS A 31 -8.62 -22.54 -0.67
C HIS A 31 -7.81 -21.48 0.12
N LEU A 32 -6.47 -21.51 -0.02
CA LEU A 32 -5.59 -20.55 0.64
C LEU A 32 -5.16 -19.44 -0.33
N SER A 33 -4.90 -18.26 0.19
CA SER A 33 -4.23 -17.17 -0.50
C SER A 33 -3.02 -16.74 0.32
N ALA A 34 -1.87 -16.53 -0.33
CA ALA A 34 -0.68 -16.02 0.31
C ALA A 34 -0.50 -14.54 0.01
N GLY A 35 -0.23 -13.73 1.03
CA GLY A 35 0.17 -12.32 0.92
C GLY A 35 1.56 -12.12 1.48
N LEU A 36 2.42 -11.37 0.76
CA LEU A 36 3.75 -10.97 1.20
C LEU A 36 3.89 -9.46 1.13
N ASP A 37 4.38 -8.84 2.21
CA ASP A 37 4.82 -7.45 2.26
C ASP A 37 6.34 -7.42 2.42
N ILE A 38 7.04 -6.96 1.38
CA ILE A 38 8.49 -6.97 1.30
C ILE A 38 9.01 -5.55 1.53
N GLY A 39 9.43 -5.27 2.77
CA GLY A 39 10.05 -4.00 3.13
C GLY A 39 11.57 -4.05 3.18
N GLY A 40 12.21 -2.89 3.30
CA GLY A 40 13.69 -2.78 3.36
C GLY A 40 14.34 -3.38 4.60
N THR A 41 13.57 -3.70 5.65
CA THR A 41 14.05 -4.25 6.93
C THR A 41 13.48 -5.62 7.24
N LYS A 42 12.27 -5.92 6.80
CA LYS A 42 11.56 -7.17 7.05
C LYS A 42 10.69 -7.56 5.87
N VAL A 43 10.47 -8.86 5.73
CA VAL A 43 9.43 -9.46 4.89
C VAL A 43 8.38 -10.03 5.83
N GLU A 44 7.13 -9.60 5.67
CA GLU A 44 5.98 -10.12 6.41
C GLU A 44 5.09 -10.93 5.46
N GLY A 45 4.64 -12.08 5.93
CA GLY A 45 3.74 -12.93 5.18
C GLY A 45 2.50 -13.30 5.97
N VAL A 46 1.40 -13.52 5.25
CA VAL A 46 0.14 -14.05 5.78
C VAL A 46 -0.42 -15.12 4.86
N LEU A 47 -1.03 -16.15 5.44
CA LEU A 47 -1.89 -17.09 4.73
C LEU A 47 -3.33 -16.87 5.16
N LEU A 48 -4.21 -16.73 4.18
CA LEU A 48 -5.64 -16.51 4.38
C LEU A 48 -6.42 -17.73 3.89
N ASP A 49 -7.54 -18.05 4.57
CA ASP A 49 -8.55 -18.97 4.06
C ASP A 49 -9.48 -18.26 3.05
N ALA A 50 -10.47 -19.00 2.53
CA ALA A 50 -11.44 -18.48 1.57
C ALA A 50 -12.33 -17.36 2.13
N GLU A 51 -12.48 -17.29 3.44
CA GLU A 51 -13.23 -16.27 4.17
C GLU A 51 -12.37 -15.05 4.54
N GLY A 52 -11.06 -15.06 4.19
CA GLY A 52 -10.11 -13.98 4.48
C GLY A 52 -9.56 -13.99 5.90
N LYS A 53 -9.74 -15.07 6.65
CA LYS A 53 -9.17 -15.23 7.99
C LYS A 53 -7.69 -15.60 7.90
N ILE A 54 -6.85 -14.95 8.72
CA ILE A 54 -5.44 -15.29 8.83
C ILE A 54 -5.28 -16.64 9.55
N LEU A 55 -4.69 -17.61 8.86
CA LEU A 55 -4.37 -18.94 9.38
C LEU A 55 -2.92 -19.03 9.87
N ALA A 56 -2.01 -18.34 9.20
CA ALA A 56 -0.60 -18.27 9.59
C ALA A 56 -0.02 -16.90 9.23
N SER A 57 0.98 -16.49 9.97
CA SER A 57 1.80 -15.32 9.66
C SER A 57 3.25 -15.59 10.02
N GLU A 58 4.17 -14.97 9.28
CA GLU A 58 5.61 -15.08 9.48
C GLU A 58 6.26 -13.74 9.19
N THR A 59 7.31 -13.42 9.94
CA THR A 59 8.12 -12.22 9.72
C THR A 59 9.58 -12.60 9.76
N ARG A 60 10.35 -12.19 8.74
CA ARG A 60 11.81 -12.38 8.68
C ARG A 60 12.52 -11.08 8.34
N PRO A 61 13.76 -10.88 8.82
CA PRO A 61 14.61 -9.81 8.34
C PRO A 61 14.82 -9.93 6.83
N THR A 62 14.75 -8.79 6.12
CA THR A 62 15.03 -8.75 4.68
C THR A 62 16.51 -8.95 4.42
N ILE A 63 16.86 -9.93 3.59
CA ILE A 63 18.18 -10.03 3.00
C ILE A 63 18.15 -9.22 1.72
N ARG A 64 18.97 -8.15 1.64
CA ARG A 64 18.97 -7.23 0.50
C ARG A 64 19.65 -7.84 -0.73
N GLY A 65 19.41 -7.22 -1.88
CA GLY A 65 19.83 -7.70 -3.18
C GLY A 65 18.79 -8.63 -3.82
N PRO A 66 18.80 -8.78 -5.16
CA PRO A 66 17.78 -9.52 -5.90
C PRO A 66 17.58 -10.96 -5.40
N GLU A 67 18.66 -11.71 -5.20
CA GLU A 67 18.61 -13.08 -4.71
C GLU A 67 18.12 -13.14 -3.25
N GLY A 68 18.63 -12.26 -2.37
CA GLY A 68 18.26 -12.24 -0.97
C GLY A 68 16.79 -11.92 -0.74
N VAL A 69 16.23 -10.99 -1.52
CA VAL A 69 14.79 -10.64 -1.49
C VAL A 69 13.94 -11.83 -1.90
N ALA A 70 14.28 -12.48 -3.03
CA ALA A 70 13.52 -13.62 -3.53
C ALA A 70 13.60 -14.82 -2.57
N ASP A 71 14.78 -15.14 -2.06
CA ASP A 71 14.99 -16.24 -1.12
C ASP A 71 14.25 -16.00 0.20
N THR A 72 14.26 -14.76 0.71
CA THR A 72 13.53 -14.42 1.93
C THR A 72 12.02 -14.58 1.72
N ALA A 73 11.48 -14.12 0.59
CA ALA A 73 10.07 -14.27 0.25
C ALA A 73 9.63 -15.75 0.19
N LEU A 74 10.42 -16.59 -0.50
CA LEU A 74 10.17 -18.03 -0.59
C LEU A 74 10.29 -18.72 0.78
N ALA A 75 11.24 -18.32 1.61
CA ALA A 75 11.42 -18.87 2.96
C ALA A 75 10.26 -18.50 3.89
N VAL A 76 9.72 -17.27 3.81
CA VAL A 76 8.52 -16.85 4.55
C VAL A 76 7.33 -17.70 4.14
N LEU A 77 7.09 -17.85 2.83
CA LEU A 77 5.98 -18.66 2.31
C LEU A 77 6.09 -20.13 2.74
N ALA A 78 7.26 -20.73 2.63
CA ALA A 78 7.50 -22.12 3.02
C ALA A 78 7.27 -22.34 4.52
N SER A 79 7.71 -21.41 5.37
CA SER A 79 7.51 -21.45 6.82
C SER A 79 6.02 -21.42 7.19
N MET A 80 5.28 -20.48 6.59
CA MET A 80 3.83 -20.36 6.83
C MET A 80 3.07 -21.62 6.43
N LEU A 81 3.35 -22.15 5.24
CA LEU A 81 2.72 -23.39 4.77
C LEU A 81 3.03 -24.57 5.69
N SER A 82 4.30 -24.71 6.12
CA SER A 82 4.72 -25.77 7.03
C SER A 82 4.02 -25.67 8.40
N SER A 83 3.77 -24.47 8.91
CA SER A 83 3.16 -24.27 10.22
C SER A 83 1.71 -24.76 10.32
N ILE A 84 1.02 -24.91 9.19
CA ILE A 84 -0.34 -25.42 9.09
C ILE A 84 -0.42 -26.76 8.33
N GLU A 85 0.71 -27.44 8.14
CA GLU A 85 0.83 -28.71 7.42
C GLU A 85 0.29 -28.63 5.97
N ALA A 86 0.34 -27.44 5.35
CA ALA A 86 -0.09 -27.19 3.97
C ALA A 86 1.10 -27.22 2.99
N THR A 87 0.75 -27.24 1.71
CA THR A 87 1.70 -27.16 0.59
C THR A 87 1.23 -26.11 -0.41
N HIS A 88 2.05 -25.75 -1.38
CA HIS A 88 1.69 -24.84 -2.47
C HIS A 88 0.39 -25.25 -3.20
N LYS A 89 0.11 -26.56 -3.28
CA LYS A 89 -1.11 -27.09 -3.93
C LYS A 89 -2.42 -26.65 -3.25
N HIS A 90 -2.35 -26.17 -2.02
CA HIS A 90 -3.51 -25.64 -1.30
C HIS A 90 -3.73 -24.15 -1.54
N CYS A 91 -2.80 -23.47 -2.22
CA CYS A 91 -2.90 -22.05 -2.50
C CYS A 91 -3.45 -21.75 -3.89
N ALA A 92 -4.29 -20.73 -3.98
CA ALA A 92 -4.81 -20.21 -5.25
C ALA A 92 -3.81 -19.25 -5.94
N GLY A 93 -2.97 -18.57 -5.17
CA GLY A 93 -1.97 -17.63 -5.69
C GLY A 93 -1.22 -16.90 -4.59
N ILE A 94 -0.29 -16.05 -5.03
CA ILE A 94 0.57 -15.21 -4.18
C ILE A 94 0.39 -13.75 -4.58
N GLY A 95 0.00 -12.89 -3.63
CA GLY A 95 0.02 -11.44 -3.78
C GLY A 95 1.24 -10.85 -3.08
N VAL A 96 1.95 -9.93 -3.72
CA VAL A 96 3.16 -9.31 -3.16
C VAL A 96 3.08 -7.80 -3.24
N GLY A 97 3.26 -7.12 -2.10
CA GLY A 97 3.56 -5.69 -2.01
C GLY A 97 5.07 -5.50 -1.84
N ILE A 98 5.69 -4.65 -2.68
CA ILE A 98 7.13 -4.38 -2.64
C ILE A 98 7.42 -2.94 -3.11
N PRO A 99 8.36 -2.21 -2.48
CA PRO A 99 8.74 -0.88 -2.95
C PRO A 99 9.44 -0.94 -4.30
N GLY A 100 9.34 0.15 -5.07
CA GLY A 100 9.97 0.31 -6.37
C GLY A 100 8.96 0.50 -7.50
N LEU A 101 9.47 0.51 -8.74
CA LEU A 101 8.65 0.56 -9.95
C LEU A 101 8.32 -0.87 -10.40
N ILE A 102 7.03 -1.16 -10.49
CA ILE A 102 6.55 -2.50 -10.79
C ILE A 102 5.98 -2.56 -12.20
N ASP A 103 6.54 -3.45 -13.02
CA ASP A 103 5.88 -3.91 -14.24
C ASP A 103 4.90 -5.03 -13.85
N THR A 104 3.64 -4.66 -13.63
CA THR A 104 2.60 -5.59 -13.17
C THR A 104 2.26 -6.68 -14.17
N SER A 105 2.61 -6.50 -15.45
CA SER A 105 2.38 -7.50 -16.49
C SER A 105 3.35 -8.68 -16.43
N THR A 106 4.57 -8.43 -15.92
CA THR A 106 5.65 -9.43 -15.80
C THR A 106 6.00 -9.76 -14.35
N GLY A 107 5.51 -8.98 -13.39
CA GLY A 107 5.94 -9.06 -12.00
C GLY A 107 7.40 -8.65 -11.78
N THR A 108 7.95 -7.79 -12.66
CA THR A 108 9.34 -7.32 -12.56
C THR A 108 9.42 -6.05 -11.72
N VAL A 109 10.24 -6.09 -10.69
CA VAL A 109 10.55 -4.96 -9.80
C VAL A 109 11.76 -4.22 -10.31
N ARG A 110 11.70 -2.88 -10.37
CA ARG A 110 12.83 -2.02 -10.74
C ARG A 110 13.03 -0.91 -9.73
N ASN A 111 14.30 -0.52 -9.58
CA ASN A 111 14.70 0.63 -8.75
C ASN A 111 14.18 0.58 -7.29
N ALA A 112 14.15 -0.61 -6.68
CA ALA A 112 13.84 -0.74 -5.26
C ALA A 112 15.09 -0.44 -4.41
N VAL A 113 15.40 0.85 -4.27
CA VAL A 113 16.65 1.35 -3.65
C VAL A 113 16.82 0.84 -2.21
N ASN A 114 15.75 0.78 -1.43
CA ASN A 114 15.78 0.31 -0.04
C ASN A 114 16.07 -1.20 0.10
N LEU A 115 16.00 -1.92 -1.02
CA LEU A 115 16.26 -3.36 -1.11
C LEU A 115 17.56 -3.69 -1.83
N ASP A 116 18.30 -2.68 -2.30
CA ASP A 116 19.49 -2.82 -3.16
C ASP A 116 19.17 -3.63 -4.44
N VAL A 117 17.98 -3.37 -5.04
CA VAL A 117 17.48 -4.03 -6.25
C VAL A 117 17.41 -3.02 -7.39
N GLU A 118 18.20 -3.23 -8.42
CA GLU A 118 18.08 -2.50 -9.68
C GLU A 118 16.99 -3.11 -10.57
N GLU A 119 17.04 -4.44 -10.76
CA GLU A 119 16.00 -5.21 -11.46
C GLU A 119 15.86 -6.61 -10.84
N LEU A 120 14.62 -7.08 -10.67
CA LEU A 120 14.29 -8.40 -10.11
C LEU A 120 13.01 -8.93 -10.76
N PRO A 121 13.05 -10.03 -11.54
CA PRO A 121 11.88 -10.66 -12.10
C PRO A 121 11.16 -11.54 -11.04
N LEU A 122 10.70 -10.90 -9.96
CA LEU A 122 10.19 -11.57 -8.76
C LEU A 122 8.99 -12.48 -9.08
N GLY A 123 8.05 -12.00 -9.93
CA GLY A 123 6.89 -12.80 -10.34
C GLY A 123 7.31 -14.13 -10.97
N GLN A 124 8.23 -14.08 -11.94
CA GLN A 124 8.73 -15.28 -12.59
C GLN A 124 9.45 -16.24 -11.64
N ILE A 125 10.23 -15.69 -10.69
CA ILE A 125 10.94 -16.50 -9.68
C ILE A 125 9.94 -17.22 -8.78
N LEU A 126 8.95 -16.50 -8.25
CA LEU A 126 7.93 -17.10 -7.39
C LEU A 126 7.09 -18.15 -8.14
N GLU A 127 6.65 -17.86 -9.35
CA GLU A 127 5.89 -18.81 -10.18
C GLU A 127 6.69 -20.06 -10.52
N SER A 128 7.97 -19.91 -10.85
CA SER A 128 8.85 -21.05 -11.17
C SER A 128 9.10 -21.93 -9.94
N ALA A 129 9.26 -21.36 -8.76
CA ALA A 129 9.54 -22.08 -7.52
C ALA A 129 8.29 -22.73 -6.92
N THR A 130 7.11 -22.14 -7.08
CA THR A 130 5.89 -22.57 -6.38
C THR A 130 4.84 -23.20 -7.29
N LEU A 131 4.91 -22.93 -8.59
CA LEU A 131 3.89 -23.26 -9.62
C LEU A 131 2.54 -22.55 -9.34
N LEU A 132 2.55 -21.46 -8.59
CA LEU A 132 1.38 -20.63 -8.29
C LEU A 132 1.41 -19.35 -9.11
N PRO A 133 0.27 -18.84 -9.56
CA PRO A 133 0.18 -17.51 -10.15
C PRO A 133 0.58 -16.47 -9.10
N SER A 134 1.41 -15.49 -9.51
CA SER A 134 1.90 -14.44 -8.63
C SER A 134 1.51 -13.07 -9.18
N THR A 135 1.00 -12.20 -8.31
CA THR A 135 0.70 -10.79 -8.63
C THR A 135 1.59 -9.91 -7.77
N ILE A 136 2.40 -9.08 -8.41
CA ILE A 136 3.34 -8.17 -7.75
C ILE A 136 2.87 -6.74 -8.01
N ASP A 137 2.78 -5.93 -6.97
CA ASP A 137 2.48 -4.49 -7.09
C ASP A 137 3.28 -3.69 -6.05
N ASN A 138 3.23 -2.36 -6.19
CA ASN A 138 3.82 -1.47 -5.21
C ASN A 138 3.14 -1.64 -3.84
N ASP A 139 3.91 -1.54 -2.76
CA ASP A 139 3.48 -1.71 -1.37
C ASP A 139 2.31 -0.79 -0.98
N VAL A 140 2.35 0.49 -1.42
CA VAL A 140 1.26 1.45 -1.18
C VAL A 140 -0.02 1.05 -1.94
N ASN A 141 0.11 0.55 -3.17
CA ASN A 141 -1.00 0.06 -3.98
C ASN A 141 -1.69 -1.14 -3.31
N VAL A 142 -0.90 -2.11 -2.86
CA VAL A 142 -1.43 -3.30 -2.16
C VAL A 142 -2.10 -2.92 -0.84
N ALA A 143 -1.48 -1.99 -0.07
CA ALA A 143 -2.07 -1.48 1.16
C ALA A 143 -3.40 -0.76 0.91
N ALA A 144 -3.51 0.01 -0.18
CA ALA A 144 -4.74 0.68 -0.58
C ALA A 144 -5.87 -0.30 -0.88
N LEU A 145 -5.60 -1.34 -1.68
CA LEU A 145 -6.57 -2.39 -1.97
C LEU A 145 -7.03 -3.11 -0.70
N GLY A 146 -6.08 -3.47 0.16
CA GLY A 146 -6.38 -4.12 1.44
C GLY A 146 -7.25 -3.25 2.34
N ALA A 147 -6.94 -1.95 2.45
CA ALA A 147 -7.69 -1.01 3.27
C ALA A 147 -9.12 -0.79 2.75
N VAL A 148 -9.29 -0.59 1.43
CA VAL A 148 -10.60 -0.44 0.79
C VAL A 148 -11.46 -1.69 0.99
N HIS A 149 -10.87 -2.87 0.81
CA HIS A 149 -11.56 -4.14 1.03
C HIS A 149 -11.98 -4.32 2.50
N ALA A 150 -11.07 -4.10 3.44
CA ALA A 150 -11.31 -4.28 4.87
C ALA A 150 -12.38 -3.30 5.41
N LEU A 151 -12.47 -2.09 4.84
CA LEU A 151 -13.46 -1.08 5.22
C LEU A 151 -14.77 -1.22 4.44
N GLY A 152 -14.86 -2.11 3.45
CA GLY A 152 -16.06 -2.27 2.61
C GLY A 152 -16.38 -1.00 1.83
N VAL A 153 -15.39 -0.27 1.33
CA VAL A 153 -15.57 1.00 0.64
C VAL A 153 -15.86 0.76 -0.84
N ASP A 154 -17.05 1.18 -1.28
CA ASP A 154 -17.40 1.29 -2.69
C ASP A 154 -17.15 2.74 -3.16
N GLY A 155 -16.84 2.92 -4.46
CA GLY A 155 -16.61 4.24 -5.02
C GLY A 155 -15.12 4.58 -5.15
N ARG A 156 -14.76 5.87 -4.93
CA ARG A 156 -13.40 6.39 -5.07
C ARG A 156 -12.77 6.60 -3.70
N ALA A 157 -11.73 5.86 -3.40
CA ALA A 157 -10.94 6.04 -2.19
C ALA A 157 -9.49 6.35 -2.54
N VAL A 158 -8.85 7.22 -1.77
CA VAL A 158 -7.42 7.44 -1.84
C VAL A 158 -6.79 7.00 -0.53
N TYR A 159 -5.83 6.10 -0.62
CA TYR A 159 -4.98 5.72 0.50
C TYR A 159 -3.73 6.61 0.47
N LEU A 160 -3.56 7.44 1.48
CA LEU A 160 -2.37 8.28 1.68
C LEU A 160 -1.45 7.61 2.67
N ASN A 161 -0.34 7.07 2.16
CA ASN A 161 0.70 6.45 2.97
C ASN A 161 1.71 7.50 3.44
N ILE A 162 1.87 7.66 4.76
CA ILE A 162 2.85 8.54 5.39
C ILE A 162 3.77 7.68 6.24
N GLY A 163 4.75 7.08 5.57
CA GLY A 163 5.79 6.23 6.14
C GLY A 163 7.15 6.93 6.16
N THR A 164 8.22 6.24 5.80
CA THR A 164 9.55 6.85 5.57
C THR A 164 9.48 7.92 4.49
N GLY A 165 8.70 7.68 3.42
CA GLY A 165 8.31 8.64 2.40
C GLY A 165 6.82 8.99 2.46
N MET A 166 6.30 9.61 1.39
CA MET A 166 4.89 9.92 1.22
C MET A 166 4.44 9.55 -0.20
N ALA A 167 3.43 8.71 -0.30
CA ALA A 167 2.79 8.35 -1.56
C ALA A 167 1.29 8.13 -1.37
N ALA A 168 0.53 8.17 -2.45
CA ALA A 168 -0.90 7.87 -2.43
C ALA A 168 -1.23 6.76 -3.44
N ALA A 169 -2.30 6.03 -3.21
CA ALA A 169 -2.88 5.13 -4.20
C ALA A 169 -4.37 5.40 -4.33
N LEU A 170 -4.84 5.54 -5.56
CA LEU A 170 -6.26 5.73 -5.88
C LEU A 170 -6.89 4.38 -6.23
N VAL A 171 -7.96 4.05 -5.51
CA VAL A 171 -8.83 2.90 -5.82
C VAL A 171 -10.19 3.44 -6.24
N SER A 172 -10.67 3.04 -7.39
CA SER A 172 -11.99 3.41 -7.90
C SER A 172 -12.80 2.16 -8.20
N ASN A 173 -13.92 2.01 -7.52
CA ASN A 173 -14.80 0.83 -7.65
C ASN A 173 -14.02 -0.51 -7.53
N GLY A 174 -13.13 -0.60 -6.53
CA GLY A 174 -12.32 -1.77 -6.27
C GLY A 174 -11.10 -1.96 -7.20
N HIS A 175 -10.83 -1.02 -8.11
CA HIS A 175 -9.70 -1.11 -9.05
C HIS A 175 -8.67 -0.01 -8.79
N LEU A 176 -7.39 -0.37 -8.79
CA LEU A 176 -6.27 0.57 -8.71
C LEU A 176 -6.15 1.43 -9.97
N CYS A 177 -5.92 2.72 -9.78
CA CYS A 177 -5.59 3.66 -10.85
C CYS A 177 -4.07 3.89 -10.89
N GLN A 178 -3.34 2.99 -11.54
CA GLN A 178 -1.87 2.98 -11.58
C GLN A 178 -1.25 4.03 -12.52
N GLY A 179 -2.06 4.64 -13.42
CA GLY A 179 -1.56 5.52 -14.48
C GLY A 179 -0.88 4.74 -15.60
N ALA A 180 -0.31 5.49 -16.55
CA ALA A 180 0.28 4.90 -17.77
C ALA A 180 1.66 4.24 -17.53
N THR A 181 2.36 4.66 -16.48
CA THR A 181 3.74 4.21 -16.17
C THR A 181 3.90 3.63 -14.77
N GLY A 182 2.80 3.47 -14.01
CA GLY A 182 2.84 3.07 -12.61
C GLY A 182 3.23 4.17 -11.63
N ALA A 183 3.43 5.42 -12.09
CA ALA A 183 3.84 6.54 -11.25
C ALA A 183 2.66 7.38 -10.69
N ALA A 184 1.42 6.93 -10.88
CA ALA A 184 0.28 7.59 -10.28
C ALA A 184 0.37 7.52 -8.76
N GLY A 185 0.15 8.64 -8.08
CA GLY A 185 0.19 8.68 -6.62
C GLY A 185 1.49 9.14 -5.99
N GLU A 186 2.54 9.43 -6.74
CA GLU A 186 3.81 10.00 -6.27
C GLU A 186 3.67 11.46 -5.81
N ILE A 187 2.60 11.76 -5.04
CA ILE A 187 2.25 13.12 -4.61
C ILE A 187 3.25 13.71 -3.62
N GLY A 188 3.99 12.88 -2.91
CA GLY A 188 5.07 13.31 -2.02
C GLY A 188 6.14 14.12 -2.75
N HIS A 189 6.33 13.89 -4.06
CA HIS A 189 7.30 14.59 -4.88
C HIS A 189 6.76 15.85 -5.57
N LEU A 190 5.56 16.31 -5.22
CA LEU A 190 5.07 17.61 -5.68
C LEU A 190 5.78 18.75 -4.94
N PRO A 191 6.47 19.69 -5.65
CA PRO A 191 7.12 20.82 -5.04
C PRO A 191 6.09 21.89 -4.66
N VAL A 192 5.89 22.09 -3.38
CA VAL A 192 4.93 23.07 -2.82
C VAL A 192 5.60 24.25 -2.12
N ASN A 193 6.89 24.14 -1.82
CA ASN A 193 7.67 25.18 -1.15
C ASN A 193 8.98 25.48 -1.91
N PRO A 194 9.03 26.53 -2.77
CA PRO A 194 10.25 26.86 -3.52
C PRO A 194 11.46 27.21 -2.66
N ALA A 195 11.26 27.60 -1.39
CA ALA A 195 12.31 27.85 -0.40
C ALA A 195 12.54 26.67 0.55
N GLY A 196 11.97 25.50 0.22
CA GLY A 196 12.06 24.30 1.04
C GLY A 196 13.38 23.55 0.91
N ARG A 197 13.42 22.34 1.48
CA ARG A 197 14.61 21.49 1.47
C ARG A 197 14.75 20.77 0.13
N PRO A 198 16.00 20.44 -0.30
CA PRO A 198 16.22 19.56 -1.44
C PRO A 198 15.57 18.20 -1.22
N CYS A 199 14.95 17.66 -2.27
CA CYS A 199 14.38 16.32 -2.30
C CYS A 199 15.30 15.36 -3.06
N LYS A 200 15.30 14.08 -2.66
CA LYS A 200 16.06 13.02 -3.34
C LYS A 200 15.65 12.82 -4.80
N CYS A 201 14.44 13.27 -5.20
CA CYS A 201 14.00 13.27 -6.60
C CYS A 201 14.64 14.36 -7.47
N GLY A 202 15.51 15.22 -6.89
CA GLY A 202 16.19 16.31 -7.60
C GLY A 202 15.46 17.65 -7.57
N GLN A 203 14.23 17.72 -7.03
CA GLN A 203 13.46 18.96 -6.85
C GLN A 203 13.71 19.59 -5.49
N VAL A 204 13.17 20.79 -5.27
CA VAL A 204 13.23 21.52 -4.00
C VAL A 204 11.81 21.71 -3.46
N GLY A 205 11.63 21.44 -2.15
CA GLY A 205 10.39 21.73 -1.43
C GLY A 205 9.23 20.77 -1.74
N CYS A 206 9.54 19.52 -2.05
CA CYS A 206 8.53 18.47 -2.17
C CYS A 206 7.80 18.27 -0.84
N ILE A 207 6.52 17.89 -0.89
CA ILE A 207 5.68 17.62 0.30
C ILE A 207 6.37 16.61 1.23
N GLU A 208 6.96 15.55 0.68
CA GLU A 208 7.66 14.52 1.44
C GLU A 208 8.78 15.07 2.31
N THR A 209 9.47 16.13 1.87
CA THR A 209 10.52 16.77 2.67
C THR A 209 9.99 17.53 3.89
N MET A 210 8.69 17.74 3.95
CA MET A 210 8.00 18.40 5.08
C MET A 210 7.31 17.41 6.00
N ALA A 211 6.64 16.38 5.43
CA ALA A 211 5.66 15.57 6.11
C ALA A 211 5.84 14.06 5.84
N SER A 212 7.04 13.55 6.08
CA SER A 212 7.31 12.11 6.09
C SER A 212 8.10 11.72 7.34
N GLY A 213 8.10 10.42 7.66
CA GLY A 213 8.93 9.90 8.76
C GLY A 213 10.42 10.13 8.53
N GLY A 214 10.88 10.06 7.27
CA GLY A 214 12.25 10.40 6.89
C GLY A 214 12.56 11.89 7.14
N ALA A 215 11.64 12.77 6.76
CA ALA A 215 11.77 14.20 7.02
C ALA A 215 11.85 14.52 8.52
N ILE A 216 11.00 13.87 9.33
CA ILE A 216 11.04 14.03 10.79
C ILE A 216 12.35 13.52 11.36
N ALA A 217 12.83 12.35 10.93
CA ALA A 217 14.09 11.79 11.42
C ALA A 217 15.31 12.67 11.12
N GLU A 218 15.27 13.43 10.02
CA GLU A 218 16.31 14.41 9.68
C GLU A 218 16.20 15.70 10.51
N LEU A 219 14.97 16.15 10.80
CA LEU A 219 14.71 17.42 11.53
C LEU A 219 14.79 17.22 13.05
N TRP A 220 14.39 16.06 13.54
CA TRP A 220 14.32 15.73 14.96
C TRP A 220 14.92 14.34 15.20
N PRO A 221 16.25 14.17 15.10
CA PRO A 221 16.89 12.87 15.32
C PRO A 221 16.75 12.44 16.78
N SER A 222 16.40 11.17 17.00
CA SER A 222 16.30 10.57 18.33
C SER A 222 16.96 9.19 18.33
N SER A 223 17.65 8.83 19.42
CA SER A 223 18.25 7.51 19.64
C SER A 223 17.45 6.64 20.62
N GLU A 224 16.57 7.22 21.42
CA GLU A 224 15.82 6.55 22.49
C GLU A 224 14.39 6.18 22.08
N LEU A 225 13.78 7.03 21.24
CA LEU A 225 12.42 6.87 20.75
C LEU A 225 12.42 6.92 19.22
N HIS A 226 11.36 6.41 18.61
CA HIS A 226 11.11 6.69 17.20
C HIS A 226 11.04 8.22 17.00
N PRO A 227 11.69 8.81 16.00
CA PRO A 227 11.78 10.27 15.84
C PRO A 227 10.44 11.01 15.89
N SER A 228 9.37 10.44 15.31
CA SER A 228 8.03 11.03 15.38
C SER A 228 7.44 11.02 16.78
N ASP A 229 7.68 9.99 17.58
CA ASP A 229 7.19 9.91 18.96
C ASP A 229 7.96 10.89 19.85
N ALA A 230 9.28 11.03 19.62
CA ALA A 230 10.12 12.01 20.32
C ALA A 230 9.72 13.45 19.99
N LEU A 231 9.44 13.74 18.71
CA LEU A 231 8.96 15.05 18.26
C LEU A 231 7.62 15.40 18.91
N LEU A 232 6.66 14.47 18.90
CA LEU A 232 5.35 14.68 19.51
C LEU A 232 5.48 14.97 21.01
N ALA A 233 6.22 14.14 21.73
CA ALA A 233 6.42 14.32 23.16
C ALA A 233 7.05 15.67 23.51
N ALA A 234 8.04 16.12 22.74
CA ALA A 234 8.66 17.43 22.95
C ALA A 234 7.70 18.58 22.65
N ALA A 235 6.90 18.48 21.58
CA ALA A 235 5.90 19.48 21.23
C ALA A 235 4.80 19.59 22.31
N GLU A 236 4.34 18.47 22.87
CA GLU A 236 3.38 18.42 23.98
C GLU A 236 3.92 19.07 25.26
N LEU A 237 5.23 19.01 25.49
CA LEU A 237 5.91 19.68 26.58
C LEU A 237 6.15 21.19 26.31
N GLY A 238 5.78 21.69 25.14
CA GLY A 238 5.87 23.09 24.75
C GLY A 238 7.24 23.49 24.21
N ASP A 239 8.08 22.55 23.76
CA ASP A 239 9.34 22.87 23.08
C ASP A 239 9.05 23.67 21.81
N PRO A 240 9.61 24.88 21.65
CA PRO A 240 9.29 25.77 20.54
C PRO A 240 9.74 25.22 19.18
N GLU A 241 10.89 24.53 19.12
CA GLU A 241 11.44 23.96 17.89
C GLU A 241 10.62 22.75 17.47
N ALA A 242 10.29 21.85 18.41
CA ALA A 242 9.42 20.71 18.16
C ALA A 242 8.03 21.16 17.70
N THR A 243 7.45 22.19 18.32
CA THR A 243 6.16 22.76 17.93
C THR A 243 6.20 23.33 16.52
N GLN A 244 7.28 24.01 16.14
CA GLN A 244 7.46 24.53 14.78
C GLN A 244 7.58 23.42 13.75
N ILE A 245 8.38 22.38 14.03
CA ILE A 245 8.54 21.22 13.13
C ILE A 245 7.21 20.48 12.97
N PHE A 246 6.50 20.24 14.08
CA PHE A 246 5.19 19.59 14.06
C PHE A 246 4.16 20.38 13.24
N GLY A 247 4.14 21.71 13.36
CA GLY A 247 3.34 22.59 12.52
C GLY A 247 3.65 22.42 11.03
N GLY A 248 4.94 22.36 10.67
CA GLY A 248 5.38 22.12 9.30
C GLY A 248 4.95 20.74 8.75
N VAL A 249 4.96 19.70 9.60
CA VAL A 249 4.43 18.37 9.24
C VAL A 249 2.93 18.44 8.96
N ALA A 250 2.17 19.10 9.83
CA ALA A 250 0.73 19.27 9.65
C ALA A 250 0.40 20.04 8.35
N ASP A 251 1.14 21.09 8.06
CA ASP A 251 1.00 21.87 6.82
C ASP A 251 1.29 20.99 5.58
N GLY A 252 2.33 20.15 5.63
CA GLY A 252 2.67 19.24 4.54
C GLY A 252 1.57 18.20 4.30
N ILE A 253 1.00 17.62 5.36
CA ILE A 253 -0.15 16.70 5.26
C ILE A 253 -1.37 17.41 4.67
N ALA A 254 -1.66 18.64 5.13
CA ALA A 254 -2.76 19.43 4.60
C ALA A 254 -2.60 19.72 3.09
N GLN A 255 -1.37 20.00 2.62
CA GLN A 255 -1.08 20.16 1.19
C GLN A 255 -1.32 18.85 0.42
N ALA A 256 -0.88 17.70 0.93
CA ALA A 256 -1.14 16.40 0.30
C ALA A 256 -2.65 16.12 0.18
N ILE A 257 -3.42 16.32 1.25
CA ILE A 257 -4.87 16.15 1.26
C ILE A 257 -5.53 17.11 0.26
N ARG A 258 -5.09 18.38 0.23
CA ARG A 258 -5.60 19.36 -0.73
C ARG A 258 -5.38 18.94 -2.18
N VAL A 259 -4.21 18.43 -2.50
CA VAL A 259 -3.89 17.90 -3.85
C VAL A 259 -4.82 16.73 -4.17
N ILE A 260 -4.99 15.79 -3.25
CA ILE A 260 -5.87 14.63 -3.43
C ILE A 260 -7.31 15.07 -3.75
N PHE A 261 -7.88 15.98 -2.95
CA PHE A 261 -9.25 16.45 -3.20
C PHE A 261 -9.41 17.22 -4.51
N LEU A 262 -8.43 18.05 -4.86
CA LEU A 262 -8.50 18.86 -6.09
C LEU A 262 -8.27 18.04 -7.38
N THR A 263 -7.60 16.89 -7.29
CA THR A 263 -7.24 16.09 -8.46
C THR A 263 -8.09 14.83 -8.63
N TYR A 264 -8.48 14.19 -7.55
CA TYR A 264 -9.18 12.91 -7.58
C TYR A 264 -10.64 13.00 -7.14
N ASP A 265 -11.01 14.04 -6.36
CA ASP A 265 -12.35 14.21 -5.79
C ASP A 265 -12.87 12.88 -5.19
N PRO A 266 -12.18 12.32 -4.18
CA PRO A 266 -12.49 11.02 -3.62
C PRO A 266 -13.66 11.09 -2.66
N ASP A 267 -14.39 9.98 -2.50
CA ASP A 267 -15.44 9.80 -1.49
C ASP A 267 -14.82 9.62 -0.09
N LEU A 268 -13.58 9.07 -0.02
CA LEU A 268 -12.88 8.80 1.23
C LEU A 268 -11.35 8.94 1.04
N VAL A 269 -10.69 9.53 2.03
CA VAL A 269 -9.22 9.47 2.19
C VAL A 269 -8.90 8.61 3.39
N ILE A 270 -8.10 7.56 3.17
CA ILE A 270 -7.62 6.63 4.20
C ILE A 270 -6.17 6.99 4.51
N LEU A 271 -5.86 7.30 5.76
CA LEU A 271 -4.49 7.57 6.19
C LEU A 271 -3.81 6.29 6.67
N GLY A 272 -2.64 6.00 6.12
CA GLY A 272 -1.79 4.88 6.49
C GLY A 272 -0.34 5.28 6.76
N GLY A 273 0.49 4.26 7.03
CA GLY A 273 1.91 4.47 7.33
C GLY A 273 2.21 4.74 8.81
N GLY A 274 3.49 4.96 9.13
CA GLY A 274 3.97 5.08 10.51
C GLY A 274 3.48 6.33 11.24
N LEU A 275 3.27 7.44 10.52
CA LEU A 275 2.82 8.71 11.11
C LEU A 275 1.35 8.73 11.54
N ARG A 276 0.54 7.72 11.19
CA ARG A 276 -0.84 7.60 11.71
C ARG A 276 -0.92 7.62 13.24
N ARG A 277 0.18 7.29 13.94
CA ARG A 277 0.26 7.30 15.41
C ARG A 277 0.26 8.70 16.01
N LEU A 278 0.58 9.73 15.23
CA LEU A 278 0.60 11.12 15.70
C LEU A 278 -0.80 11.73 15.87
N GLY A 279 -1.87 11.06 15.49
CA GLY A 279 -3.24 11.56 15.57
C GLY A 279 -4.20 10.69 16.40
N GLY A 280 -3.68 9.79 17.22
CA GLY A 280 -4.46 8.87 18.07
C GLY A 280 -4.82 9.43 19.42
#